data_48f8f18246a768523c9f4ddc4cbe1f86
#
_entry.id   48f8f18246a768523c9f4ddc4cbe1f86
#
_cell.length_a   1.000
_cell.length_b   1.000
_cell.length_c   1.000
_cell.angle_alpha   90.00
_cell.angle_beta   90.00
_cell.angle_gamma   90.00
#
_symmetry.space_group_name_H-M   'P 1'
#
loop_
_entity.id
_entity.type
_entity.pdbx_description
1 polymer ?
#
loop_
_entity_poly.entity_id
_entity_poly.type
_entity_poly.pdbx_seq_one_letter_code
_entity_poly.pdbx_strand_id
1 'polypeptide(L)'
;EDALRIAMILFHPAKSNSDLTPQKVVFGEIRDPETNQCRDEVLLTFFKAPKSYTAEDVIEISAHGGTLITKKILALVLAQGARLAEPGEFTRRAFTNGRLDLTQAEAVADVIESASDKALNSAMAQLKGGLSSRLSALHETLLNAQSQLEASIDFSEDGLTFQSRSDTQKQIQQVESELKELVDSFRQGKIVREGMQVTLVGKPNVGKSSLLNALLQEDRAIVTPIAGTTRDTLEERVRIKDIHIVIIDSAGLRNNPEMIEEQGIQRTRSALERSDLAIVVFDASEPLDDNDKLLMQELGQKPKLVVLNKSDLPSSWQSQELETFLAGEQPITLSAKTLNGFGTLKEAIYQKATSGERIGESLIITRERHRDHLQQAAHSLHNAVNSLSGGLSEELVAVDVTLAMDHLGIILGKTFEEDLLDKIFGQFCIGK
;
A
#
# COMPACT_ATOMS: atom_id res chain seq x y z
N GLU A 1 -1.32 -29.20 17.49
CA GLU A 1 -1.67 -30.60 17.86
C GLU A 1 -2.81 -31.13 17.00
N ASP A 2 -3.91 -30.41 16.84
CA ASP A 2 -5.07 -30.91 16.07
C ASP A 2 -4.80 -31.09 14.57
N ALA A 3 -3.97 -30.26 13.94
CA ALA A 3 -3.67 -30.36 12.53
C ALA A 3 -3.09 -31.73 12.16
N LEU A 4 -2.12 -32.22 12.94
CA LEU A 4 -1.52 -33.55 12.71
C LEU A 4 -2.53 -34.67 13.03
N ARG A 5 -3.30 -34.55 14.11
CA ARG A 5 -4.35 -35.52 14.48
C ARG A 5 -5.39 -35.69 13.37
N ILE A 6 -5.89 -34.60 12.81
CA ILE A 6 -6.87 -34.60 11.71
C ILE A 6 -6.25 -35.23 10.45
N ALA A 7 -5.01 -34.87 10.13
CA ALA A 7 -4.30 -35.43 8.99
C ALA A 7 -4.17 -36.97 9.12
N MET A 8 -3.80 -37.48 10.29
CA MET A 8 -3.66 -38.94 10.52
C MET A 8 -4.97 -39.70 10.40
N ILE A 9 -6.13 -39.06 10.62
CA ILE A 9 -7.45 -39.69 10.43
C ILE A 9 -7.81 -39.79 8.95
N LEU A 10 -7.49 -38.76 8.17
CA LEU A 10 -7.98 -38.62 6.80
C LEU A 10 -6.99 -39.11 5.74
N PHE A 11 -5.68 -39.02 6.03
CA PHE A 11 -4.63 -39.32 5.07
C PHE A 11 -4.08 -40.75 5.21
N HIS A 12 -4.04 -41.44 4.10
CA HIS A 12 -3.48 -42.78 3.99
C HIS A 12 -2.28 -42.79 3.03
N PRO A 13 -1.03 -42.88 3.55
CA PRO A 13 0.14 -42.87 2.69
C PRO A 13 0.19 -44.12 1.77
N ALA A 14 0.63 -43.90 0.54
CA ALA A 14 0.72 -44.98 -0.46
C ALA A 14 1.72 -46.05 -0.08
N LYS A 15 2.73 -45.74 0.75
CA LYS A 15 3.70 -46.70 1.31
C LYS A 15 3.48 -46.83 2.81
N SER A 16 3.28 -48.01 3.31
CA SER A 16 2.94 -48.33 4.72
C SER A 16 3.95 -47.82 5.76
N ASN A 17 5.18 -47.50 5.37
CA ASN A 17 6.24 -46.96 6.24
C ASN A 17 6.57 -45.49 6.00
N SER A 18 5.66 -44.71 5.41
CA SER A 18 5.89 -43.29 5.19
C SER A 18 5.38 -42.47 6.39
N ASP A 19 6.25 -42.29 7.39
CA ASP A 19 5.98 -41.34 8.48
C ASP A 19 5.83 -39.93 7.94
N LEU A 20 4.93 -39.15 8.51
CA LEU A 20 4.78 -37.73 8.23
C LEU A 20 5.98 -36.95 8.84
N THR A 21 7.14 -37.14 8.21
CA THR A 21 8.36 -36.41 8.59
C THR A 21 8.19 -34.94 8.25
N PRO A 22 8.50 -33.99 9.19
CA PRO A 22 8.38 -32.57 8.92
C PRO A 22 9.12 -32.12 7.66
N GLN A 23 8.46 -31.24 6.89
CA GLN A 23 8.97 -30.63 5.63
C GLN A 23 9.25 -31.64 4.50
N LYS A 24 8.66 -32.84 4.57
CA LYS A 24 8.68 -33.83 3.47
C LYS A 24 7.30 -33.95 2.87
N VAL A 25 7.27 -34.01 1.55
CA VAL A 25 6.05 -34.31 0.79
C VAL A 25 5.82 -35.83 0.79
N VAL A 26 4.63 -36.24 1.19
CA VAL A 26 4.21 -37.64 1.20
C VAL A 26 3.03 -37.80 0.26
N PHE A 27 3.15 -38.76 -0.69
CA PHE A 27 2.06 -39.13 -1.59
C PHE A 27 1.14 -40.14 -0.90
N GLY A 28 -0.18 -39.96 -1.06
CA GLY A 28 -1.18 -40.85 -0.48
C GLY A 28 -2.59 -40.47 -0.90
N GLU A 29 -3.57 -40.95 -0.18
CA GLU A 29 -4.98 -40.76 -0.45
C GLU A 29 -5.67 -40.05 0.72
N ILE A 30 -6.63 -39.17 0.43
CA ILE A 30 -7.63 -38.74 1.41
C ILE A 30 -8.81 -39.69 1.34
N ARG A 31 -9.13 -40.30 2.45
CA ARG A 31 -10.26 -41.22 2.59
C ARG A 31 -11.28 -40.67 3.58
N ASP A 32 -12.51 -40.94 3.27
CA ASP A 32 -13.63 -40.66 4.17
C ASP A 32 -13.61 -41.70 5.32
N PRO A 33 -13.50 -41.25 6.58
CA PRO A 33 -13.33 -42.21 7.70
C PRO A 33 -14.57 -43.06 7.97
N GLU A 34 -15.78 -42.66 7.54
CA GLU A 34 -17.02 -43.40 7.76
C GLU A 34 -17.22 -44.47 6.66
N THR A 35 -16.95 -44.10 5.41
CA THR A 35 -17.23 -44.97 4.24
C THR A 35 -15.97 -45.67 3.73
N ASN A 36 -14.79 -45.32 4.19
CA ASN A 36 -13.46 -45.74 3.70
C ASN A 36 -13.25 -45.48 2.18
N GLN A 37 -14.10 -44.64 1.57
CA GLN A 37 -14.01 -44.30 0.15
C GLN A 37 -12.89 -43.30 -0.07
N CYS A 38 -11.99 -43.62 -1.01
CA CYS A 38 -10.99 -42.65 -1.49
C CYS A 38 -11.71 -41.44 -2.14
N ARG A 39 -11.34 -40.26 -1.73
CA ARG A 39 -11.87 -38.99 -2.27
C ARG A 39 -10.93 -38.38 -3.29
N ASP A 40 -9.63 -38.51 -3.06
CA ASP A 40 -8.59 -38.04 -3.98
C ASP A 40 -7.21 -38.61 -3.61
N GLU A 41 -6.33 -38.70 -4.60
CA GLU A 41 -4.89 -38.91 -4.41
C GLU A 41 -4.22 -37.57 -4.25
N VAL A 42 -3.46 -37.39 -3.16
CA VAL A 42 -2.93 -36.07 -2.76
C VAL A 42 -1.47 -36.13 -2.39
N LEU A 43 -0.85 -34.94 -2.38
CA LEU A 43 0.42 -34.70 -1.70
C LEU A 43 0.15 -34.03 -0.37
N LEU A 44 0.68 -34.59 0.72
CA LEU A 44 0.55 -34.01 2.05
C LEU A 44 1.93 -33.59 2.57
N THR A 45 2.00 -32.37 3.16
CA THR A 45 3.22 -31.88 3.81
C THR A 45 2.89 -31.45 5.24
N PHE A 46 3.68 -31.91 6.18
CA PHE A 46 3.62 -31.51 7.58
C PHE A 46 4.72 -30.50 7.88
N PHE A 47 4.36 -29.33 8.40
CA PHE A 47 5.26 -28.32 8.90
C PHE A 47 5.15 -28.26 10.42
N LYS A 48 6.21 -28.71 11.11
CA LYS A 48 6.26 -28.72 12.56
C LYS A 48 6.68 -27.36 13.12
N ALA A 49 5.99 -26.90 14.16
CA ALA A 49 6.36 -25.72 14.92
C ALA A 49 7.83 -25.73 15.37
N PRO A 50 8.54 -24.59 15.37
CA PRO A 50 8.12 -23.27 14.86
C PRO A 50 8.39 -23.07 13.37
N LYS A 51 8.86 -24.10 12.61
CA LYS A 51 9.26 -24.02 11.20
C LYS A 51 8.05 -24.17 10.25
N SER A 52 7.06 -23.30 10.41
CA SER A 52 5.85 -23.21 9.57
C SER A 52 5.51 -21.77 9.28
N TYR A 53 4.46 -21.50 8.50
CA TYR A 53 4.03 -20.12 8.22
C TYR A 53 3.50 -19.42 9.49
N THR A 54 2.71 -20.12 10.29
CA THR A 54 2.12 -19.55 11.52
C THR A 54 3.00 -19.74 12.77
N ALA A 55 4.16 -20.36 12.65
CA ALA A 55 4.98 -20.87 13.75
C ALA A 55 4.27 -21.93 14.64
N GLU A 56 3.13 -22.46 14.19
CA GLU A 56 2.39 -23.59 14.77
C GLU A 56 2.54 -24.85 13.91
N ASP A 57 1.99 -25.98 14.34
CA ASP A 57 1.92 -27.17 13.47
C ASP A 57 0.94 -26.94 12.32
N VAL A 58 1.39 -27.08 11.08
CA VAL A 58 0.61 -26.86 9.87
C VAL A 58 0.64 -28.10 8.97
N ILE A 59 -0.51 -28.46 8.44
CA ILE A 59 -0.66 -29.48 7.38
C ILE A 59 -1.10 -28.80 6.10
N GLU A 60 -0.39 -29.08 5.01
CA GLU A 60 -0.81 -28.70 3.66
C GLU A 60 -1.22 -29.94 2.88
N ILE A 61 -2.40 -29.88 2.25
CA ILE A 61 -2.94 -30.93 1.39
C ILE A 61 -3.06 -30.38 -0.04
N SER A 62 -2.24 -30.88 -0.94
CA SER A 62 -2.30 -30.55 -2.36
C SER A 62 -3.10 -31.59 -3.11
N ALA A 63 -4.32 -31.25 -3.48
CA ALA A 63 -5.29 -32.11 -4.14
C ALA A 63 -5.44 -31.76 -5.63
N HIS A 64 -6.14 -32.58 -6.42
CA HIS A 64 -6.53 -32.22 -7.77
C HIS A 64 -7.44 -30.96 -7.77
N GLY A 65 -7.21 -30.03 -8.70
CA GLY A 65 -7.75 -28.67 -8.73
C GLY A 65 -9.24 -28.56 -9.10
N GLY A 66 -10.07 -29.53 -8.78
CA GLY A 66 -11.51 -29.50 -9.05
C GLY A 66 -12.30 -28.91 -7.88
N THR A 67 -13.25 -28.00 -8.15
CA THR A 67 -14.10 -27.38 -7.13
C THR A 67 -14.85 -28.39 -6.25
N LEU A 68 -15.26 -29.53 -6.81
CA LEU A 68 -15.97 -30.59 -6.08
C LEU A 68 -15.03 -31.31 -5.11
N ILE A 69 -13.82 -31.65 -5.55
CA ILE A 69 -12.82 -32.38 -4.75
C ILE A 69 -12.38 -31.54 -3.57
N THR A 70 -11.98 -30.29 -3.80
CA THR A 70 -11.54 -29.39 -2.73
C THR A 70 -12.64 -29.14 -1.70
N LYS A 71 -13.89 -28.96 -2.12
CA LYS A 71 -15.04 -28.87 -1.21
C LYS A 71 -15.26 -30.13 -0.37
N LYS A 72 -15.11 -31.33 -0.97
CA LYS A 72 -15.25 -32.60 -0.24
C LYS A 72 -14.14 -32.80 0.78
N ILE A 73 -12.88 -32.54 0.41
CA ILE A 73 -11.76 -32.64 1.34
C ILE A 73 -11.95 -31.64 2.50
N LEU A 74 -12.31 -30.38 2.20
CA LEU A 74 -12.59 -29.38 3.22
C LEU A 74 -13.71 -29.83 4.17
N ALA A 75 -14.80 -30.38 3.65
CA ALA A 75 -15.91 -30.88 4.48
C ALA A 75 -15.44 -32.01 5.42
N LEU A 76 -14.59 -32.93 4.96
CA LEU A 76 -14.01 -33.97 5.80
C LEU A 76 -13.13 -33.41 6.92
N VAL A 77 -12.30 -32.39 6.61
CA VAL A 77 -11.45 -31.72 7.60
C VAL A 77 -12.31 -31.00 8.66
N LEU A 78 -13.37 -30.30 8.24
CA LEU A 78 -14.31 -29.65 9.15
C LEU A 78 -15.06 -30.65 10.03
N ALA A 79 -15.47 -31.80 9.49
CA ALA A 79 -16.12 -32.87 10.24
C ALA A 79 -15.22 -33.47 11.33
N GLN A 80 -13.89 -33.35 11.21
CA GLN A 80 -12.93 -33.78 12.21
C GLN A 80 -12.62 -32.71 13.27
N GLY A 81 -13.36 -31.59 13.29
CA GLY A 81 -13.30 -30.56 14.32
C GLY A 81 -12.48 -29.32 13.95
N ALA A 82 -12.02 -29.20 12.71
CA ALA A 82 -11.50 -27.93 12.24
C ALA A 82 -12.63 -26.93 12.01
N ARG A 83 -12.31 -25.64 11.96
CA ARG A 83 -13.22 -24.57 11.52
C ARG A 83 -12.64 -23.86 10.30
N LEU A 84 -13.46 -23.12 9.61
CA LEU A 84 -12.98 -22.21 8.57
C LEU A 84 -12.15 -21.09 9.22
N ALA A 85 -11.06 -20.74 8.53
CA ALA A 85 -10.24 -19.62 8.92
C ALA A 85 -10.94 -18.31 8.58
N GLU A 86 -10.75 -17.31 9.43
CA GLU A 86 -11.14 -15.93 9.17
C GLU A 86 -10.19 -15.26 8.16
N PRO A 87 -10.59 -14.12 7.54
CA PRO A 87 -9.68 -13.35 6.71
C PRO A 87 -8.40 -12.99 7.48
N GLY A 88 -7.23 -13.21 6.86
CA GLY A 88 -5.93 -12.89 7.45
C GLY A 88 -5.51 -13.73 8.66
N GLU A 89 -6.25 -14.76 9.04
CA GLU A 89 -6.00 -15.51 10.27
C GLU A 89 -4.62 -16.17 10.31
N PHE A 90 -4.13 -16.73 9.21
CA PHE A 90 -2.81 -17.35 9.18
C PHE A 90 -1.70 -16.32 9.40
N THR A 91 -1.82 -15.13 8.79
CA THR A 91 -0.84 -14.04 8.98
C THR A 91 -0.94 -13.42 10.37
N ARG A 92 -2.16 -13.30 10.93
CA ARG A 92 -2.37 -12.87 12.32
C ARG A 92 -1.69 -13.82 13.30
N ARG A 93 -1.82 -15.14 13.11
CA ARG A 93 -1.13 -16.14 13.94
C ARG A 93 0.40 -16.04 13.81
N ALA A 94 0.91 -15.84 12.57
CA ALA A 94 2.33 -15.63 12.35
C ALA A 94 2.86 -14.40 13.09
N PHE A 95 2.09 -13.30 13.14
CA PHE A 95 2.38 -12.10 13.91
C PHE A 95 2.31 -12.38 15.43
N THR A 96 1.21 -12.96 15.92
CA THR A 96 1.01 -13.24 17.34
C THR A 96 2.08 -14.17 17.89
N ASN A 97 2.54 -15.13 17.10
CA ASN A 97 3.61 -16.07 17.44
C ASN A 97 5.02 -15.50 17.21
N GLY A 98 5.15 -14.20 16.89
CA GLY A 98 6.44 -13.51 16.75
C GLY A 98 7.27 -13.89 15.54
N ARG A 99 6.70 -14.60 14.54
CA ARG A 99 7.40 -14.93 13.29
C ARG A 99 7.49 -13.72 12.36
N LEU A 100 6.48 -12.89 12.34
CA LEU A 100 6.41 -11.64 11.58
C LEU A 100 6.13 -10.50 12.55
N ASP A 101 6.72 -9.33 12.29
CA ASP A 101 6.24 -8.08 12.90
C ASP A 101 5.04 -7.52 12.12
N LEU A 102 4.43 -6.44 12.63
CA LEU A 102 3.23 -5.89 12.03
C LEU A 102 3.48 -5.32 10.64
N THR A 103 4.66 -4.71 10.38
CA THR A 103 5.01 -4.18 9.07
C THR A 103 5.21 -5.28 8.03
N GLN A 104 5.78 -6.41 8.44
CA GLN A 104 5.93 -7.61 7.61
C GLN A 104 4.58 -8.28 7.34
N ALA A 105 3.71 -8.35 8.35
CA ALA A 105 2.35 -8.86 8.18
C ALA A 105 1.57 -8.03 7.16
N GLU A 106 1.60 -6.71 7.25
CA GLU A 106 0.99 -5.82 6.26
C GLU A 106 1.58 -6.00 4.85
N ALA A 107 2.90 -6.25 4.76
CA ALA A 107 3.57 -6.47 3.49
C ALA A 107 3.12 -7.77 2.78
N VAL A 108 2.62 -8.78 3.50
CA VAL A 108 2.02 -9.98 2.88
C VAL A 108 0.84 -9.61 1.99
N ALA A 109 -0.05 -8.72 2.46
CA ALA A 109 -1.17 -8.24 1.65
C ALA A 109 -0.65 -7.44 0.44
N ASP A 110 0.32 -6.54 0.66
CA ASP A 110 0.88 -5.71 -0.40
C ASP A 110 1.56 -6.54 -1.51
N VAL A 111 2.22 -7.65 -1.18
CA VAL A 111 2.78 -8.61 -2.17
C VAL A 111 1.68 -9.23 -3.02
N ILE A 112 0.56 -9.63 -2.41
CA ILE A 112 -0.55 -10.29 -3.11
C ILE A 112 -1.29 -9.30 -4.02
N GLU A 113 -1.45 -8.05 -3.57
CA GLU A 113 -2.17 -7.00 -4.29
C GLU A 113 -1.30 -6.24 -5.28
N SER A 114 0.01 -6.52 -5.30
CA SER A 114 0.97 -5.81 -6.15
C SER A 114 0.57 -5.89 -7.61
N ALA A 115 0.39 -4.74 -8.23
CA ALA A 115 -0.03 -4.61 -9.62
C ALA A 115 1.14 -4.15 -10.55
N SER A 116 2.35 -3.88 -9.99
CA SER A 116 3.56 -3.55 -10.76
C SER A 116 4.80 -4.20 -10.14
N ASP A 117 5.85 -4.32 -10.95
CA ASP A 117 7.14 -4.85 -10.48
C ASP A 117 7.73 -3.98 -9.35
N LYS A 118 7.53 -2.66 -9.41
CA LYS A 118 7.97 -1.75 -8.33
C LYS A 118 7.17 -1.97 -7.04
N ALA A 119 5.85 -2.11 -7.13
CA ALA A 119 5.02 -2.41 -5.97
C ALA A 119 5.44 -3.74 -5.33
N LEU A 120 5.63 -4.78 -6.16
CA LEU A 120 6.09 -6.09 -5.70
C LEU A 120 7.46 -6.01 -5.02
N ASN A 121 8.43 -5.34 -5.64
CA ASN A 121 9.78 -5.19 -5.08
C ASN A 121 9.75 -4.44 -3.74
N SER A 122 8.98 -3.35 -3.65
CA SER A 122 8.79 -2.60 -2.40
C SER A 122 8.14 -3.46 -1.31
N ALA A 123 7.06 -4.17 -1.62
CA ALA A 123 6.39 -5.07 -0.70
C ALA A 123 7.30 -6.23 -0.24
N MET A 124 8.09 -6.80 -1.16
CA MET A 124 9.06 -7.85 -0.84
C MET A 124 10.21 -7.35 0.04
N ALA A 125 10.66 -6.10 -0.15
CA ALA A 125 11.67 -5.48 0.73
C ALA A 125 11.12 -5.29 2.15
N GLN A 126 9.86 -4.85 2.29
CA GLN A 126 9.20 -4.74 3.59
C GLN A 126 8.95 -6.11 4.23
N LEU A 127 8.49 -7.10 3.46
CA LEU A 127 8.28 -8.48 3.94
C LEU A 127 9.58 -9.11 4.45
N LYS A 128 10.72 -8.80 3.84
CA LYS A 128 12.06 -9.22 4.30
C LYS A 128 12.54 -8.44 5.54
N GLY A 129 11.75 -7.51 6.08
CA GLY A 129 12.06 -6.78 7.29
C GLY A 129 12.88 -5.49 7.07
N GLY A 130 12.91 -4.95 5.85
CA GLY A 130 13.68 -3.72 5.58
C GLY A 130 13.24 -2.55 6.45
N LEU A 131 11.92 -2.29 6.53
CA LEU A 131 11.37 -1.21 7.34
C LEU A 131 11.53 -1.49 8.84
N SER A 132 11.18 -2.69 9.29
CA SER A 132 11.26 -3.05 10.71
C SER A 132 12.69 -3.02 11.24
N SER A 133 13.67 -3.46 10.46
CA SER A 133 15.08 -3.38 10.85
C SER A 133 15.55 -1.93 11.01
N ARG A 134 15.16 -1.03 10.09
CA ARG A 134 15.47 0.40 10.17
C ARG A 134 14.83 1.04 11.40
N LEU A 135 13.52 0.83 11.61
CA LEU A 135 12.80 1.39 12.75
C LEU A 135 13.30 0.83 14.09
N SER A 136 13.66 -0.45 14.13
CA SER A 136 14.25 -1.06 15.32
C SER A 136 15.60 -0.47 15.67
N ALA A 137 16.45 -0.19 14.70
CA ALA A 137 17.75 0.48 14.93
C ALA A 137 17.55 1.91 15.46
N LEU A 138 16.60 2.67 14.92
CA LEU A 138 16.25 4.01 15.41
C LEU A 138 15.70 3.97 16.83
N HIS A 139 14.81 3.01 17.11
CA HIS A 139 14.25 2.79 18.44
C HIS A 139 15.35 2.44 19.46
N GLU A 140 16.32 1.60 19.09
CA GLU A 140 17.46 1.25 19.98
C GLU A 140 18.35 2.46 20.23
N THR A 141 18.59 3.30 19.23
CA THR A 141 19.33 4.56 19.40
C THR A 141 18.64 5.48 20.41
N LEU A 142 17.31 5.61 20.32
CA LEU A 142 16.51 6.40 21.27
C LEU A 142 16.51 5.78 22.67
N LEU A 143 16.43 4.46 22.79
CA LEU A 143 16.51 3.75 24.06
C LEU A 143 17.84 4.02 24.76
N ASN A 144 18.94 4.02 24.02
CA ASN A 144 20.25 4.36 24.56
C ASN A 144 20.30 5.83 25.03
N ALA A 145 19.76 6.77 24.25
CA ALA A 145 19.67 8.17 24.63
C ALA A 145 18.82 8.37 25.88
N GLN A 146 17.66 7.68 25.97
CA GLN A 146 16.78 7.72 27.15
C GLN A 146 17.48 7.18 28.39
N SER A 147 18.14 6.02 28.30
CA SER A 147 18.88 5.44 29.44
C SER A 147 19.96 6.38 29.97
N GLN A 148 20.57 7.18 29.12
CA GLN A 148 21.57 8.17 29.52
C GLN A 148 20.93 9.40 30.19
N LEU A 149 19.77 9.86 29.69
CA LEU A 149 19.01 10.93 30.33
C LEU A 149 18.54 10.50 31.74
N GLU A 150 17.99 9.31 31.87
CA GLU A 150 17.57 8.76 33.17
C GLU A 150 18.74 8.63 34.15
N ALA A 151 19.88 8.11 33.69
CA ALA A 151 21.08 8.02 34.52
C ALA A 151 21.61 9.41 34.96
N SER A 152 21.53 10.40 34.08
CA SER A 152 21.91 11.79 34.40
C SER A 152 20.95 12.43 35.42
N ILE A 153 19.66 12.09 35.38
CA ILE A 153 18.65 12.55 36.33
C ILE A 153 18.90 11.90 37.71
N ASP A 154 19.07 10.58 37.74
CA ASP A 154 19.17 9.81 38.99
C ASP A 154 20.49 10.06 39.74
N PHE A 155 21.60 10.28 39.04
CA PHE A 155 22.93 10.42 39.59
C PHE A 155 23.54 11.82 39.40
N SER A 156 22.71 12.84 39.34
CA SER A 156 23.13 14.23 39.13
C SER A 156 24.12 14.76 40.18
N GLU A 157 24.13 14.16 41.40
CA GLU A 157 24.99 14.56 42.51
C GLU A 157 26.27 13.71 42.65
N ASP A 158 26.38 12.57 41.97
CA ASP A 158 27.45 11.58 42.23
C ASP A 158 28.76 11.81 41.46
N GLY A 159 28.85 12.91 40.68
CA GLY A 159 30.08 13.28 39.95
C GLY A 159 30.49 12.27 38.83
N LEU A 160 29.58 11.43 38.42
CA LEU A 160 29.79 10.47 37.33
C LEU A 160 29.83 11.21 35.97
N THR A 161 30.71 10.74 35.07
CA THR A 161 30.80 11.28 33.72
C THR A 161 29.80 10.56 32.82
N PHE A 162 28.69 11.20 32.53
CA PHE A 162 27.72 10.76 31.53
C PHE A 162 28.10 11.30 30.14
N GLN A 163 27.45 10.77 29.12
CA GLN A 163 27.58 11.34 27.78
C GLN A 163 27.19 12.83 27.82
N SER A 164 27.90 13.65 27.05
CA SER A 164 27.59 15.08 27.09
C SER A 164 26.20 15.35 26.54
N ARG A 165 25.48 16.31 27.14
CA ARG A 165 24.17 16.80 26.66
C ARG A 165 24.18 17.09 25.14
N SER A 166 25.31 17.60 24.64
CA SER A 166 25.52 17.85 23.20
C SER A 166 25.52 16.57 22.36
N ASP A 167 26.05 15.47 22.88
CA ASP A 167 26.11 14.22 22.12
C ASP A 167 24.76 13.51 22.12
N THR A 168 24.01 13.53 23.24
CA THR A 168 22.62 13.06 23.29
C THR A 168 21.74 13.87 22.35
N GLN A 169 21.91 15.19 22.30
CA GLN A 169 21.21 16.07 21.37
C GLN A 169 21.49 15.69 19.92
N LYS A 170 22.73 15.45 19.55
CA LYS A 170 23.10 15.03 18.17
C LYS A 170 22.48 13.68 17.80
N GLN A 171 22.46 12.71 18.72
CA GLN A 171 21.81 11.43 18.48
C GLN A 171 20.31 11.59 18.21
N ILE A 172 19.60 12.37 19.03
CA ILE A 172 18.17 12.65 18.85
C ILE A 172 17.94 13.38 17.52
N GLN A 173 18.75 14.39 17.19
CA GLN A 173 18.66 15.11 15.91
C GLN A 173 18.87 14.20 14.70
N GLN A 174 19.81 13.27 14.79
CA GLN A 174 20.04 12.32 13.71
C GLN A 174 18.80 11.45 13.49
N VAL A 175 18.21 10.91 14.56
CA VAL A 175 16.98 10.11 14.46
C VAL A 175 15.83 10.94 13.91
N GLU A 176 15.64 12.18 14.39
CA GLU A 176 14.62 13.11 13.87
C GLU A 176 14.76 13.31 12.34
N SER A 177 15.99 13.54 11.85
CA SER A 177 16.26 13.71 10.43
C SER A 177 15.91 12.47 9.63
N GLU A 178 16.30 11.28 10.11
CA GLU A 178 15.99 10.01 9.45
C GLU A 178 14.50 9.71 9.41
N LEU A 179 13.74 10.06 10.46
CA LEU A 179 12.29 9.93 10.47
C LEU A 179 11.63 10.88 9.47
N LYS A 180 12.12 12.11 9.33
CA LYS A 180 11.62 13.08 8.33
C LYS A 180 11.85 12.57 6.91
N GLU A 181 13.04 12.04 6.60
CA GLU A 181 13.32 11.43 5.29
C GLU A 181 12.33 10.29 4.97
N LEU A 182 12.02 9.44 5.96
CA LEU A 182 11.03 8.38 5.80
C LEU A 182 9.63 8.98 5.55
N VAL A 183 9.22 9.99 6.30
CA VAL A 183 7.93 10.68 6.10
C VAL A 183 7.84 11.27 4.71
N ASP A 184 8.89 11.93 4.23
CA ASP A 184 8.93 12.56 2.90
C ASP A 184 8.81 11.53 1.77
N SER A 185 9.27 10.29 1.98
CA SER A 185 9.13 9.20 1.03
C SER A 185 7.69 8.71 0.83
N PHE A 186 6.76 9.08 1.74
CA PHE A 186 5.40 8.54 1.77
C PHE A 186 4.61 8.78 0.49
N ARG A 187 4.70 9.96 -0.11
CA ARG A 187 3.97 10.29 -1.34
C ARG A 187 4.35 9.33 -2.48
N GLN A 188 5.63 9.08 -2.66
CA GLN A 188 6.13 8.13 -3.67
C GLN A 188 5.70 6.70 -3.33
N GLY A 189 5.82 6.30 -2.06
CA GLY A 189 5.42 4.98 -1.61
C GLY A 189 3.93 4.70 -1.79
N LYS A 190 3.07 5.68 -1.51
CA LYS A 190 1.63 5.57 -1.76
C LYS A 190 1.33 5.36 -3.25
N ILE A 191 1.98 6.13 -4.13
CA ILE A 191 1.83 5.97 -5.59
C ILE A 191 2.33 4.60 -6.06
N VAL A 192 3.44 4.11 -5.52
CA VAL A 192 3.96 2.77 -5.86
C VAL A 192 2.98 1.68 -5.46
N ARG A 193 2.40 1.75 -4.26
CA ARG A 193 1.49 0.75 -3.70
C ARG A 193 0.09 0.80 -4.31
N GLU A 194 -0.54 1.97 -4.30
CA GLU A 194 -1.97 2.15 -4.64
C GLU A 194 -2.17 2.57 -6.11
N GLY A 195 -1.12 3.07 -6.74
CA GLY A 195 -1.20 3.77 -8.01
C GLY A 195 -1.48 5.26 -7.83
N MET A 196 -1.16 6.06 -8.85
CA MET A 196 -1.48 7.49 -8.88
C MET A 196 -2.96 7.67 -9.23
N GLN A 197 -3.70 8.33 -8.36
CA GLN A 197 -5.10 8.64 -8.59
C GLN A 197 -5.25 9.84 -9.52
N VAL A 198 -5.86 9.61 -10.68
CA VAL A 198 -6.00 10.62 -11.73
C VAL A 198 -7.48 10.84 -12.05
N THR A 199 -7.90 12.09 -12.16
CA THR A 199 -9.23 12.45 -12.65
C THR A 199 -9.15 13.20 -13.96
N LEU A 200 -10.13 12.97 -14.85
CA LEU A 200 -10.28 13.66 -16.12
C LEU A 200 -11.36 14.73 -15.99
N VAL A 201 -11.00 15.98 -16.14
CA VAL A 201 -11.92 17.12 -16.05
C VAL A 201 -11.96 17.94 -17.33
N GLY A 202 -13.07 18.60 -17.59
CA GLY A 202 -13.28 19.39 -18.81
C GLY A 202 -14.76 19.44 -19.18
N LYS A 203 -15.15 20.32 -20.08
CA LYS A 203 -16.54 20.47 -20.56
C LYS A 203 -17.09 19.18 -21.21
N PRO A 204 -18.40 19.08 -21.40
CA PRO A 204 -18.98 18.02 -22.25
C PRO A 204 -18.35 18.06 -23.65
N ASN A 205 -18.22 16.90 -24.30
CA ASN A 205 -17.76 16.76 -25.69
C ASN A 205 -16.31 17.17 -26.03
N VAL A 206 -15.48 17.60 -25.05
CA VAL A 206 -14.05 17.86 -25.29
C VAL A 206 -13.22 16.59 -25.56
N GLY A 207 -13.83 15.41 -25.37
CA GLY A 207 -13.18 14.12 -25.69
C GLY A 207 -12.61 13.38 -24.48
N LYS A 208 -13.06 13.65 -23.24
CA LYS A 208 -12.64 12.93 -22.02
C LYS A 208 -12.83 11.41 -22.13
N SER A 209 -14.01 10.96 -22.55
CA SER A 209 -14.31 9.52 -22.73
C SER A 209 -13.45 8.88 -23.84
N SER A 210 -13.16 9.62 -24.92
CA SER A 210 -12.28 9.16 -25.99
C SER A 210 -10.85 9.03 -25.48
N LEU A 211 -10.37 10.00 -24.70
CA LEU A 211 -9.05 9.99 -24.08
C LEU A 211 -8.90 8.80 -23.11
N LEU A 212 -9.91 8.57 -22.26
CA LEU A 212 -9.96 7.43 -21.35
C LEU A 212 -9.90 6.10 -22.13
N ASN A 213 -10.74 5.95 -23.16
CA ASN A 213 -10.76 4.73 -23.95
C ASN A 213 -9.42 4.48 -24.68
N ALA A 214 -8.78 5.53 -25.17
CA ALA A 214 -7.48 5.43 -25.81
C ALA A 214 -6.39 4.99 -24.80
N LEU A 215 -6.38 5.54 -23.60
CA LEU A 215 -5.48 5.10 -22.52
C LEU A 215 -5.71 3.63 -22.14
N LEU A 216 -6.97 3.20 -22.06
CA LEU A 216 -7.34 1.82 -21.71
C LEU A 216 -7.03 0.80 -22.84
N GLN A 217 -7.10 1.20 -24.09
CA GLN A 217 -6.82 0.30 -25.22
C GLN A 217 -5.34 -0.07 -25.34
N GLU A 218 -4.46 0.88 -25.07
CA GLU A 218 -3.02 0.66 -25.20
C GLU A 218 -2.39 -0.02 -23.98
N ASP A 219 -2.88 0.27 -22.76
CA ASP A 219 -2.17 -0.06 -21.53
C ASP A 219 -3.08 -0.61 -20.41
N ARG A 220 -4.14 -1.33 -20.77
CA ARG A 220 -5.04 -1.91 -19.78
C ARG A 220 -4.30 -2.85 -18.84
N ALA A 221 -4.24 -2.54 -17.54
CA ALA A 221 -3.68 -3.45 -16.56
C ALA A 221 -4.51 -4.74 -16.49
N ILE A 222 -3.85 -5.89 -16.49
CA ILE A 222 -4.51 -7.18 -16.25
C ILE A 222 -4.86 -7.22 -14.78
N VAL A 223 -6.10 -6.84 -14.45
CA VAL A 223 -6.63 -7.03 -13.10
C VAL A 223 -7.17 -8.45 -13.03
N THR A 224 -6.50 -9.32 -12.30
CA THR A 224 -7.11 -10.60 -11.89
C THR A 224 -8.26 -10.28 -10.94
N PRO A 225 -9.48 -10.76 -11.23
CA PRO A 225 -10.60 -10.56 -10.30
C PRO A 225 -10.36 -11.42 -9.06
N ILE A 226 -9.77 -10.85 -8.03
CA ILE A 226 -9.75 -11.45 -6.70
C ILE A 226 -11.15 -11.23 -6.13
N ALA A 227 -11.89 -12.32 -5.95
CA ALA A 227 -13.23 -12.26 -5.39
C ALA A 227 -13.19 -11.63 -3.98
N GLY A 228 -13.76 -10.44 -3.83
CA GLY A 228 -13.83 -9.71 -2.56
C GLY A 228 -13.28 -8.28 -2.58
N THR A 229 -12.50 -7.88 -3.59
CA THR A 229 -11.94 -6.52 -3.69
C THR A 229 -12.80 -5.54 -4.51
N THR A 230 -13.90 -6.02 -5.13
CA THR A 230 -14.79 -5.22 -6.00
C THR A 230 -15.93 -4.60 -5.21
N ARG A 231 -15.67 -3.92 -4.10
CA ARG A 231 -16.74 -3.21 -3.35
C ARG A 231 -16.93 -1.76 -3.75
N ASP A 232 -16.02 -1.14 -4.48
CA ASP A 232 -16.12 0.27 -4.86
C ASP A 232 -16.02 0.47 -6.37
N THR A 233 -17.05 1.15 -6.86
CA THR A 233 -17.24 1.97 -8.06
C THR A 233 -16.07 1.97 -9.09
N LEU A 234 -16.31 1.35 -10.24
CA LEU A 234 -15.87 1.73 -11.61
C LEU A 234 -14.53 2.51 -11.72
N GLU A 235 -13.51 2.06 -11.01
CA GLU A 235 -12.15 2.53 -11.18
C GLU A 235 -11.50 1.78 -12.34
N GLU A 236 -10.95 2.51 -13.30
CA GLU A 236 -10.20 1.92 -14.40
C GLU A 236 -8.72 2.04 -14.10
N ARG A 237 -7.98 0.95 -14.30
CA ARG A 237 -6.53 0.91 -14.05
C ARG A 237 -5.76 0.83 -15.35
N VAL A 238 -4.82 1.74 -15.52
CA VAL A 238 -3.93 1.84 -16.68
C VAL A 238 -2.49 1.69 -16.20
N ARG A 239 -1.68 0.93 -16.92
CA ARG A 239 -0.24 0.80 -16.63
C ARG A 239 0.55 1.76 -17.51
N ILE A 240 1.24 2.73 -16.93
CA ILE A 240 2.16 3.61 -17.66
C ILE A 240 3.59 3.27 -17.19
N LYS A 241 4.39 2.65 -18.07
CA LYS A 241 5.71 2.10 -17.73
C LYS A 241 5.60 1.12 -16.54
N ASP A 242 6.17 1.48 -15.43
CA ASP A 242 6.26 0.68 -14.19
C ASP A 242 5.36 1.22 -13.05
N ILE A 243 4.42 2.11 -13.37
CA ILE A 243 3.47 2.70 -12.43
C ILE A 243 2.04 2.40 -12.86
N HIS A 244 1.18 2.15 -11.88
CA HIS A 244 -0.27 2.09 -12.09
C HIS A 244 -0.90 3.47 -11.91
N ILE A 245 -1.81 3.77 -12.83
CA ILE A 245 -2.67 4.94 -12.79
C ILE A 245 -4.09 4.45 -12.54
N VAL A 246 -4.74 4.98 -11.53
CA VAL A 246 -6.13 4.70 -11.18
C VAL A 246 -6.96 5.89 -11.63
N ILE A 247 -7.82 5.70 -12.64
CA ILE A 247 -8.69 6.75 -13.14
C ILE A 247 -9.97 6.76 -12.32
N ILE A 248 -10.17 7.85 -11.57
CA ILE A 248 -11.31 8.03 -10.67
C ILE A 248 -12.50 8.58 -11.46
N ASP A 249 -13.72 8.14 -11.09
CA ASP A 249 -15.00 8.58 -11.68
C ASP A 249 -15.16 8.30 -13.18
N SER A 250 -14.59 7.17 -13.63
CA SER A 250 -14.73 6.71 -15.02
C SER A 250 -16.20 6.41 -15.40
N ALA A 251 -17.10 6.21 -14.43
CA ALA A 251 -18.52 5.95 -14.65
C ALA A 251 -19.28 7.16 -15.22
N GLY A 252 -18.98 8.36 -14.73
CA GLY A 252 -19.53 9.60 -15.28
C GLY A 252 -19.09 9.86 -16.72
N LEU A 253 -17.97 9.26 -17.12
CA LEU A 253 -17.45 9.37 -18.48
C LEU A 253 -18.07 8.38 -19.49
N ARG A 254 -18.64 7.26 -18.99
CA ARG A 254 -19.24 6.19 -19.83
C ARG A 254 -20.76 6.26 -19.96
N ASN A 255 -21.45 6.79 -18.97
CA ASN A 255 -22.92 6.78 -18.90
C ASN A 255 -23.52 8.18 -19.07
N ASN A 256 -23.98 8.49 -20.26
CA ASN A 256 -24.86 9.59 -20.66
C ASN A 256 -24.38 11.04 -20.48
N PRO A 257 -24.32 11.82 -21.58
CA PRO A 257 -24.00 13.24 -21.55
C PRO A 257 -25.09 14.16 -20.98
N GLU A 258 -26.28 13.64 -20.66
CA GLU A 258 -27.45 14.43 -20.31
C GLU A 258 -27.90 14.38 -18.82
N MET A 259 -27.13 13.74 -17.93
CA MET A 259 -27.49 13.72 -16.50
C MET A 259 -27.07 15.02 -15.81
N ILE A 260 -28.06 15.86 -15.58
CA ILE A 260 -28.21 16.96 -14.61
C ILE A 260 -26.88 17.59 -14.13
N GLU A 261 -26.60 18.76 -14.63
CA GLU A 261 -25.41 19.62 -14.42
C GLU A 261 -24.96 19.75 -12.95
N GLU A 262 -25.86 19.88 -12.00
CA GLU A 262 -25.54 20.02 -10.57
C GLU A 262 -24.92 18.78 -9.92
N GLN A 263 -25.40 17.57 -10.26
CA GLN A 263 -24.81 16.32 -9.75
C GLN A 263 -23.43 16.03 -10.37
N GLY A 264 -23.21 16.49 -11.62
CA GLY A 264 -21.93 16.41 -12.30
C GLY A 264 -20.84 17.25 -11.62
N ILE A 265 -21.18 18.48 -11.21
CA ILE A 265 -20.26 19.40 -10.52
C ILE A 265 -19.82 18.86 -9.16
N GLN A 266 -20.76 18.37 -8.33
CA GLN A 266 -20.42 17.81 -7.03
C GLN A 266 -19.54 16.56 -7.14
N ARG A 267 -19.83 15.66 -8.10
CA ARG A 267 -18.99 14.49 -8.35
C ARG A 267 -17.60 14.88 -8.81
N THR A 268 -17.48 15.84 -9.72
CA THR A 268 -16.17 16.33 -10.19
C THR A 268 -15.35 16.93 -9.06
N ARG A 269 -15.95 17.69 -8.13
CA ARG A 269 -15.26 18.22 -6.94
C ARG A 269 -14.78 17.12 -6.02
N SER A 270 -15.64 16.15 -5.73
CA SER A 270 -15.28 14.99 -4.90
C SER A 270 -14.18 14.14 -5.53
N ALA A 271 -14.20 13.93 -6.85
CA ALA A 271 -13.15 13.26 -7.59
C ALA A 271 -11.84 14.07 -7.59
N LEU A 272 -11.94 15.38 -7.75
CA LEU A 272 -10.79 16.27 -7.63
C LEU A 272 -10.15 16.21 -6.25
N GLU A 273 -10.92 16.26 -5.17
CA GLU A 273 -10.39 16.17 -3.80
C GLU A 273 -9.59 14.88 -3.57
N ARG A 274 -10.09 13.77 -4.08
CA ARG A 274 -9.47 12.45 -3.94
C ARG A 274 -8.28 12.20 -4.88
N SER A 275 -8.18 12.92 -6.01
CA SER A 275 -7.14 12.66 -7.00
C SER A 275 -5.79 13.28 -6.64
N ASP A 276 -4.70 12.61 -7.04
CA ASP A 276 -3.33 13.12 -6.93
C ASP A 276 -2.99 14.07 -8.09
N LEU A 277 -3.63 13.86 -9.26
CA LEU A 277 -3.41 14.61 -10.49
C LEU A 277 -4.74 14.82 -11.23
N ALA A 278 -4.98 16.05 -11.69
CA ALA A 278 -6.06 16.36 -12.62
C ALA A 278 -5.53 16.45 -14.06
N ILE A 279 -6.15 15.75 -15.00
CA ILE A 279 -5.93 15.95 -16.43
C ILE A 279 -7.08 16.81 -16.93
N VAL A 280 -6.76 18.06 -17.27
CA VAL A 280 -7.73 19.04 -17.74
C VAL A 280 -7.78 19.01 -19.24
N VAL A 281 -8.91 18.62 -19.82
CA VAL A 281 -9.05 18.40 -21.25
C VAL A 281 -9.86 19.55 -21.86
N PHE A 282 -9.24 20.24 -22.80
CA PHE A 282 -9.86 21.29 -23.62
C PHE A 282 -9.95 20.85 -25.09
N ASP A 283 -10.91 21.41 -25.80
CA ASP A 283 -11.05 21.23 -27.23
C ASP A 283 -10.27 22.31 -27.97
N ALA A 284 -9.22 21.95 -28.68
CA ALA A 284 -8.41 22.88 -29.42
C ALA A 284 -9.14 23.50 -30.63
N SER A 285 -10.22 22.89 -31.12
CA SER A 285 -11.01 23.36 -32.26
C SER A 285 -12.09 24.36 -31.91
N GLU A 286 -12.38 24.57 -30.61
CA GLU A 286 -13.37 25.53 -30.11
C GLU A 286 -12.66 26.71 -29.40
N PRO A 287 -13.20 27.94 -29.47
CA PRO A 287 -12.65 29.06 -28.74
C PRO A 287 -12.82 28.88 -27.23
N LEU A 288 -11.93 29.52 -26.43
CA LEU A 288 -12.06 29.59 -24.99
C LEU A 288 -13.34 30.31 -24.57
N ASP A 289 -14.00 29.76 -23.56
CA ASP A 289 -15.16 30.39 -22.94
C ASP A 289 -14.98 30.60 -21.43
N ASP A 290 -16.00 31.18 -20.79
CA ASP A 290 -15.93 31.49 -19.35
C ASP A 290 -16.00 30.22 -18.48
N ASN A 291 -16.55 29.11 -18.96
CA ASN A 291 -16.55 27.85 -18.23
C ASN A 291 -15.14 27.24 -18.16
N ASP A 292 -14.32 27.40 -19.22
CA ASP A 292 -12.93 26.98 -19.22
C ASP A 292 -12.12 27.77 -18.18
N LYS A 293 -12.37 29.08 -18.05
CA LYS A 293 -11.72 29.94 -17.06
C LYS A 293 -12.13 29.56 -15.63
N LEU A 294 -13.43 29.32 -15.40
CA LEU A 294 -13.93 28.86 -14.10
C LEU A 294 -13.33 27.53 -13.69
N LEU A 295 -13.23 26.57 -14.60
CA LEU A 295 -12.61 25.27 -14.33
C LEU A 295 -11.16 25.43 -13.89
N MET A 296 -10.37 26.25 -14.58
CA MET A 296 -8.96 26.51 -14.20
C MET A 296 -8.85 27.21 -12.84
N GLN A 297 -9.77 28.11 -12.50
CA GLN A 297 -9.84 28.77 -11.20
C GLN A 297 -10.18 27.76 -10.08
N GLU A 298 -11.16 26.88 -10.30
CA GLU A 298 -11.54 25.84 -9.33
C GLU A 298 -10.40 24.87 -9.03
N LEU A 299 -9.57 24.55 -10.02
CA LEU A 299 -8.40 23.68 -9.85
C LEU A 299 -7.30 24.32 -8.99
N GLY A 300 -7.17 25.63 -9.01
CA GLY A 300 -6.21 26.38 -8.21
C GLY A 300 -4.79 25.79 -8.30
N GLN A 301 -4.21 25.49 -7.14
CA GLN A 301 -2.84 24.94 -6.99
C GLN A 301 -2.76 23.42 -7.11
N LYS A 302 -3.88 22.73 -7.40
CA LYS A 302 -3.86 21.27 -7.54
C LYS A 302 -2.91 20.85 -8.66
N PRO A 303 -2.11 19.79 -8.47
CA PRO A 303 -1.29 19.21 -9.55
C PRO A 303 -2.16 18.91 -10.75
N LYS A 304 -1.79 19.46 -11.91
CA LYS A 304 -2.57 19.29 -13.13
C LYS A 304 -1.69 19.13 -14.36
N LEU A 305 -2.26 18.51 -15.39
CA LEU A 305 -1.76 18.48 -16.76
C LEU A 305 -2.84 19.04 -17.66
N VAL A 306 -2.49 20.02 -18.48
CA VAL A 306 -3.40 20.63 -19.44
C VAL A 306 -3.25 19.93 -20.78
N VAL A 307 -4.37 19.43 -21.32
CA VAL A 307 -4.45 18.70 -22.57
C VAL A 307 -5.31 19.47 -23.56
N LEU A 308 -4.74 19.79 -24.70
CA LEU A 308 -5.44 20.33 -25.87
C LEU A 308 -5.77 19.17 -26.82
N ASN A 309 -6.99 18.69 -26.75
CA ASN A 309 -7.47 17.57 -27.56
C ASN A 309 -7.98 18.04 -28.93
N LYS A 310 -8.23 17.09 -29.83
CA LYS A 310 -8.70 17.27 -31.21
C LYS A 310 -7.72 18.03 -32.11
N SER A 311 -6.43 17.82 -31.90
CA SER A 311 -5.37 18.42 -32.74
C SER A 311 -5.38 17.97 -34.18
N ASP A 312 -6.23 17.01 -34.54
CA ASP A 312 -6.55 16.62 -35.92
C ASP A 312 -7.49 17.62 -36.64
N LEU A 313 -8.05 18.59 -35.91
CA LEU A 313 -8.86 19.68 -36.44
C LEU A 313 -8.09 21.03 -36.40
N PRO A 314 -8.49 22.02 -37.20
CA PRO A 314 -7.89 23.36 -37.13
C PRO A 314 -8.06 23.96 -35.73
N SER A 315 -6.98 24.49 -35.15
CA SER A 315 -7.02 25.16 -33.86
C SER A 315 -7.73 26.53 -33.94
N SER A 316 -8.63 26.76 -32.97
CA SER A 316 -9.28 28.05 -32.77
C SER A 316 -8.56 28.94 -31.76
N TRP A 317 -7.51 28.42 -31.09
CA TRP A 317 -6.78 29.12 -30.04
C TRP A 317 -5.64 29.96 -30.59
N GLN A 318 -5.60 31.25 -30.22
CA GLN A 318 -4.48 32.14 -30.54
C GLN A 318 -3.37 31.96 -29.49
N SER A 319 -2.12 31.99 -29.90
CA SER A 319 -0.96 31.76 -29.02
C SER A 319 -0.93 32.68 -27.81
N GLN A 320 -1.26 33.96 -27.99
CA GLN A 320 -1.22 34.97 -26.94
C GLN A 320 -2.36 34.79 -25.91
N GLU A 321 -3.53 34.34 -26.33
CA GLU A 321 -4.68 34.03 -25.48
C GLU A 321 -4.41 32.78 -24.65
N LEU A 322 -3.79 31.78 -25.28
CA LEU A 322 -3.38 30.53 -24.66
C LEU A 322 -2.34 30.76 -23.54
N GLU A 323 -1.30 31.54 -23.79
CA GLU A 323 -0.27 31.86 -22.79
C GLU A 323 -0.85 32.55 -21.55
N THR A 324 -1.77 33.50 -21.78
CA THR A 324 -2.44 34.21 -20.68
C THR A 324 -3.35 33.28 -19.88
N PHE A 325 -4.09 32.40 -20.55
CA PHE A 325 -5.02 31.46 -19.92
C PHE A 325 -4.30 30.40 -19.12
N LEU A 326 -3.20 29.86 -19.64
CA LEU A 326 -2.45 28.77 -19.01
C LEU A 326 -1.58 29.21 -17.83
N ALA A 327 -1.33 30.50 -17.68
CA ALA A 327 -0.55 31.07 -16.56
C ALA A 327 0.79 30.35 -16.29
N GLY A 328 1.48 29.94 -17.36
CA GLY A 328 2.78 29.26 -17.31
C GLY A 328 2.73 27.72 -17.37
N GLU A 329 1.55 27.12 -17.36
CA GLU A 329 1.43 25.66 -17.61
C GLU A 329 1.74 25.35 -19.09
N GLN A 330 2.49 24.26 -19.33
CA GLN A 330 2.79 23.79 -20.68
C GLN A 330 1.70 22.83 -21.17
N PRO A 331 0.92 23.17 -22.20
CA PRO A 331 -0.15 22.30 -22.67
C PRO A 331 0.40 21.14 -23.48
N ILE A 332 -0.24 19.98 -23.34
CA ILE A 332 0.03 18.80 -24.16
C ILE A 332 -1.00 18.74 -25.28
N THR A 333 -0.54 18.95 -26.51
CA THR A 333 -1.42 18.85 -27.67
C THR A 333 -1.51 17.41 -28.14
N LEU A 334 -2.74 16.88 -28.26
CA LEU A 334 -2.99 15.52 -28.70
C LEU A 334 -4.32 15.38 -29.47
N SER A 335 -4.48 14.23 -30.12
CA SER A 335 -5.76 13.81 -30.69
C SER A 335 -6.14 12.43 -30.16
N ALA A 336 -7.20 12.35 -29.39
CA ALA A 336 -7.74 11.07 -28.91
C ALA A 336 -8.28 10.18 -30.04
N LYS A 337 -8.51 10.73 -31.22
CA LYS A 337 -8.97 10.01 -32.42
C LYS A 337 -7.82 9.36 -33.19
N THR A 338 -6.70 10.05 -33.35
CA THR A 338 -5.55 9.59 -34.14
C THR A 338 -4.41 9.03 -33.29
N LEU A 339 -4.52 9.13 -31.95
CA LEU A 339 -3.52 8.76 -30.94
C LEU A 339 -2.22 9.57 -31.04
N ASN A 340 -2.21 10.66 -31.79
CA ASN A 340 -1.04 11.55 -31.85
C ASN A 340 -0.91 12.32 -30.53
N GLY A 341 0.33 12.46 -30.02
CA GLY A 341 0.63 13.15 -28.76
C GLY A 341 0.46 12.31 -27.48
N PHE A 342 -0.03 11.07 -27.55
CA PHE A 342 -0.23 10.19 -26.39
C PHE A 342 1.06 9.83 -25.67
N GLY A 343 2.15 9.63 -26.40
CA GLY A 343 3.47 9.38 -25.81
C GLY A 343 3.91 10.52 -24.87
N THR A 344 3.66 11.77 -25.28
CA THR A 344 3.97 12.97 -24.46
C THR A 344 3.10 13.02 -23.22
N LEU A 345 1.80 12.70 -23.34
CA LEU A 345 0.90 12.64 -22.18
C LEU A 345 1.33 11.57 -21.16
N LYS A 346 1.64 10.36 -21.64
CA LYS A 346 2.13 9.26 -20.77
C LYS A 346 3.42 9.65 -20.06
N GLU A 347 4.35 10.28 -20.78
CA GLU A 347 5.60 10.76 -20.18
C GLU A 347 5.33 11.84 -19.11
N ALA A 348 4.46 12.80 -19.38
CA ALA A 348 4.10 13.84 -18.42
C ALA A 348 3.41 13.28 -17.18
N ILE A 349 2.51 12.29 -17.33
CA ILE A 349 1.90 11.59 -16.20
C ILE A 349 2.98 10.89 -15.37
N TYR A 350 3.88 10.16 -16.03
CA TYR A 350 4.98 9.46 -15.37
C TYR A 350 5.90 10.41 -14.59
N GLN A 351 6.27 11.55 -15.17
CA GLN A 351 7.09 12.56 -14.49
C GLN A 351 6.38 13.17 -13.28
N LYS A 352 5.08 13.42 -13.35
CA LYS A 352 4.29 13.91 -12.21
C LYS A 352 4.18 12.86 -11.10
N ALA A 353 4.06 11.57 -11.45
CA ALA A 353 4.00 10.47 -10.51
C ALA A 353 5.33 10.22 -9.78
N THR A 354 6.46 10.42 -10.47
CA THR A 354 7.80 10.20 -9.92
C THR A 354 8.45 11.47 -9.35
N SER A 355 7.78 12.63 -9.40
CA SER A 355 8.34 13.95 -9.05
C SER A 355 9.64 14.28 -9.82
N GLY A 356 9.82 13.67 -11.01
CA GLY A 356 11.03 13.83 -11.83
C GLY A 356 12.25 13.03 -11.32
N GLU A 357 12.15 12.38 -10.18
CA GLU A 357 13.19 11.52 -9.63
C GLU A 357 12.98 10.05 -10.03
N ARG A 358 14.07 9.33 -10.22
CA ARG A 358 13.97 7.87 -10.30
C ARG A 358 13.57 7.39 -8.91
N ILE A 359 12.43 6.70 -8.81
CA ILE A 359 12.07 5.97 -7.60
C ILE A 359 13.18 4.94 -7.38
N GLY A 360 14.09 5.27 -6.47
CA GLY A 360 15.25 4.44 -6.17
C GLY A 360 14.84 3.14 -5.46
N GLU A 361 15.82 2.26 -5.24
CA GLU A 361 15.67 1.07 -4.38
C GLU A 361 15.64 1.42 -2.88
N SER A 362 15.58 2.72 -2.53
CA SER A 362 15.51 3.18 -1.14
C SER A 362 14.21 2.71 -0.47
N LEU A 363 14.32 2.42 0.81
CA LEU A 363 13.17 2.07 1.64
C LEU A 363 12.18 3.23 1.66
N ILE A 364 10.95 2.97 1.20
CA ILE A 364 9.87 3.95 1.15
C ILE A 364 8.70 3.51 2.03
N ILE A 365 8.01 4.49 2.62
CA ILE A 365 6.81 4.26 3.41
C ILE A 365 5.60 4.29 2.51
N THR A 366 4.75 3.25 2.60
CA THR A 366 3.61 3.07 1.70
C THR A 366 2.25 3.27 2.38
N ARG A 367 2.21 3.34 3.73
CA ARG A 367 0.96 3.35 4.50
C ARG A 367 0.81 4.64 5.31
N GLU A 368 -0.43 5.17 5.34
CA GLU A 368 -0.77 6.38 6.12
C GLU A 368 -0.50 6.18 7.61
N ARG A 369 -0.84 5.00 8.16
CA ARG A 369 -0.55 4.66 9.55
C ARG A 369 0.92 4.85 9.90
N HIS A 370 1.83 4.37 9.05
CA HIS A 370 3.27 4.53 9.27
C HIS A 370 3.68 6.00 9.21
N ARG A 371 3.21 6.74 8.18
CA ARG A 371 3.46 8.17 8.06
C ARG A 371 3.05 8.93 9.31
N ASP A 372 1.81 8.71 9.78
CA ASP A 372 1.23 9.47 10.89
C ASP A 372 2.02 9.24 12.19
N HIS A 373 2.36 7.99 12.50
CA HIS A 373 3.17 7.69 13.67
C HIS A 373 4.61 8.19 13.55
N LEU A 374 5.25 8.09 12.38
CA LEU A 374 6.59 8.64 12.16
C LEU A 374 6.60 10.16 12.26
N GLN A 375 5.55 10.82 11.79
CA GLN A 375 5.41 12.26 11.88
C GLN A 375 5.25 12.71 13.34
N GLN A 376 4.47 11.98 14.14
CA GLN A 376 4.33 12.23 15.58
C GLN A 376 5.63 11.95 16.32
N ALA A 377 6.34 10.86 16.01
CA ALA A 377 7.65 10.58 16.57
C ALA A 377 8.66 11.70 16.25
N ALA A 378 8.73 12.13 14.99
CA ALA A 378 9.61 13.23 14.58
C ALA A 378 9.27 14.55 15.31
N HIS A 379 7.98 14.83 15.51
CA HIS A 379 7.52 16.01 16.26
C HIS A 379 7.95 15.94 17.73
N SER A 380 7.79 14.80 18.41
CA SER A 380 8.24 14.61 19.79
C SER A 380 9.76 14.78 19.89
N LEU A 381 10.54 14.21 18.96
CA LEU A 381 11.99 14.41 18.95
C LEU A 381 12.40 15.86 18.70
N HIS A 382 11.65 16.57 17.85
CA HIS A 382 11.85 18.00 17.65
C HIS A 382 11.68 18.79 18.95
N ASN A 383 10.65 18.48 19.75
CA ASN A 383 10.43 19.09 21.06
C ASN A 383 11.58 18.75 22.03
N ALA A 384 12.04 17.49 22.06
CA ALA A 384 13.17 17.05 22.86
C ALA A 384 14.44 17.86 22.53
N VAL A 385 14.76 18.04 21.24
CA VAL A 385 15.91 18.83 20.77
C VAL A 385 15.79 20.29 21.19
N ASN A 386 14.62 20.89 21.05
CA ASN A 386 14.38 22.27 21.49
C ASN A 386 14.50 22.43 23.02
N SER A 387 14.01 21.47 23.77
CA SER A 387 14.13 21.43 25.25
C SER A 387 15.59 21.33 25.68
N LEU A 388 16.40 20.48 25.02
CA LEU A 388 17.84 20.39 25.25
C LEU A 388 18.55 21.70 24.91
N SER A 389 18.22 22.34 23.78
CA SER A 389 18.82 23.60 23.34
C SER A 389 18.45 24.76 24.28
N GLY A 390 17.20 24.76 24.77
CA GLY A 390 16.70 25.79 25.67
C GLY A 390 17.16 25.65 27.13
N GLY A 391 17.93 24.60 27.46
CA GLY A 391 18.40 24.37 28.83
C GLY A 391 17.32 23.87 29.78
N LEU A 392 16.20 23.32 29.27
CA LEU A 392 15.14 22.73 30.09
C LEU A 392 15.63 21.43 30.78
N SER A 393 14.85 20.96 31.77
CA SER A 393 15.19 19.76 32.53
C SER A 393 15.20 18.50 31.68
N GLU A 394 16.03 17.54 32.04
CA GLU A 394 16.19 16.29 31.30
C GLU A 394 14.98 15.38 31.43
N GLU A 395 14.16 15.53 32.48
CA GLU A 395 12.91 14.82 32.64
C GLU A 395 11.92 15.14 31.51
N LEU A 396 11.81 16.39 31.10
CA LEU A 396 10.95 16.79 29.98
C LEU A 396 11.44 16.19 28.66
N VAL A 397 12.75 16.17 28.46
CA VAL A 397 13.37 15.52 27.29
C VAL A 397 13.08 14.03 27.26
N ALA A 398 13.21 13.34 28.41
CA ALA A 398 12.96 11.91 28.51
C ALA A 398 11.50 11.57 28.17
N VAL A 399 10.53 12.39 28.55
CA VAL A 399 9.11 12.22 28.19
C VAL A 399 8.93 12.29 26.66
N ASP A 400 9.50 13.30 26.01
CA ASP A 400 9.39 13.44 24.54
C ASP A 400 10.06 12.28 23.80
N VAL A 401 11.21 11.79 24.27
CA VAL A 401 11.89 10.61 23.70
C VAL A 401 11.05 9.36 23.88
N THR A 402 10.43 9.16 25.05
CA THR A 402 9.51 8.03 25.32
C THR A 402 8.35 8.04 24.34
N LEU A 403 7.69 9.19 24.15
CA LEU A 403 6.57 9.33 23.19
C LEU A 403 7.00 8.97 21.76
N ALA A 404 8.18 9.38 21.35
CA ALA A 404 8.72 9.01 20.03
C ALA A 404 8.94 7.50 19.90
N MET A 405 9.49 6.86 20.93
CA MET A 405 9.70 5.40 20.98
C MET A 405 8.37 4.63 20.94
N ASP A 406 7.34 5.11 21.65
CA ASP A 406 6.02 4.51 21.63
C ASP A 406 5.42 4.51 20.22
N HIS A 407 5.52 5.63 19.51
CA HIS A 407 5.06 5.70 18.12
C HIS A 407 5.80 4.72 17.20
N LEU A 408 7.12 4.54 17.35
CA LEU A 408 7.88 3.53 16.61
C LEU A 408 7.45 2.11 17.00
N GLY A 409 7.18 1.88 18.28
CA GLY A 409 6.67 0.62 18.83
C GLY A 409 5.31 0.23 18.23
N ILE A 410 4.40 1.18 18.07
CA ILE A 410 3.08 0.96 17.45
C ILE A 410 3.23 0.54 15.98
N ILE A 411 4.15 1.15 15.21
CA ILE A 411 4.39 0.74 13.83
C ILE A 411 4.87 -0.71 13.76
N LEU A 412 5.81 -1.09 14.61
CA LEU A 412 6.39 -2.42 14.68
C LEU A 412 5.43 -3.48 15.27
N GLY A 413 4.32 -3.05 15.91
CA GLY A 413 3.41 -3.95 16.60
C GLY A 413 3.95 -4.45 17.95
N LYS A 414 4.87 -3.71 18.59
CA LYS A 414 5.31 -4.00 19.98
C LYS A 414 4.21 -3.64 20.99
N THR A 415 3.47 -2.59 20.69
CA THR A 415 2.23 -2.18 21.37
C THR A 415 1.13 -2.06 20.32
N PHE A 416 -0.02 -2.65 20.58
CA PHE A 416 -1.15 -2.65 19.64
C PHE A 416 -2.49 -2.77 20.37
N GLU A 417 -3.53 -2.20 19.76
CA GLU A 417 -4.92 -2.41 20.13
C GLU A 417 -5.53 -3.52 19.29
N GLU A 418 -6.41 -4.34 19.84
CA GLU A 418 -7.06 -5.45 19.11
C GLU A 418 -7.84 -4.94 17.88
N ASP A 419 -8.53 -3.81 18.02
CA ASP A 419 -9.28 -3.17 16.94
C ASP A 419 -8.39 -2.83 15.72
N LEU A 420 -7.12 -2.46 15.97
CA LEU A 420 -6.15 -2.21 14.90
C LEU A 420 -5.82 -3.50 14.16
N LEU A 421 -5.59 -4.60 14.88
CA LEU A 421 -5.31 -5.90 14.28
C LEU A 421 -6.50 -6.39 13.45
N ASP A 422 -7.71 -6.28 13.98
CA ASP A 422 -8.93 -6.66 13.28
C ASP A 422 -9.11 -5.87 11.98
N LYS A 423 -8.81 -4.56 12.01
CA LYS A 423 -8.84 -3.72 10.81
C LYS A 423 -7.79 -4.11 9.78
N ILE A 424 -6.56 -4.42 10.21
CA ILE A 424 -5.47 -4.81 9.31
C ILE A 424 -5.78 -6.17 8.69
N PHE A 425 -6.06 -7.20 9.50
CA PHE A 425 -6.24 -8.57 9.02
C PHE A 425 -7.58 -8.80 8.34
N GLY A 426 -8.63 -8.03 8.69
CA GLY A 426 -9.92 -8.07 8.01
C GLY A 426 -9.89 -7.64 6.53
N GLN A 427 -8.82 -7.00 6.08
CA GLN A 427 -8.60 -6.65 4.67
C GLN A 427 -8.01 -7.80 3.85
N PHE A 428 -7.50 -8.83 4.50
CA PHE A 428 -6.87 -9.97 3.82
C PHE A 428 -7.92 -10.91 3.20
N CYS A 429 -7.47 -11.66 2.21
CA CYS A 429 -8.25 -12.78 1.68
C CYS A 429 -8.33 -13.92 2.70
N ILE A 430 -9.43 -14.70 2.65
CA ILE A 430 -9.57 -15.96 3.41
C ILE A 430 -8.45 -16.90 2.99
N GLY A 431 -7.78 -17.51 3.97
CA GLY A 431 -6.67 -18.44 3.75
C GLY A 431 -5.26 -17.80 3.77
N LYS A 432 -5.18 -16.52 4.18
CA LYS A 432 -3.90 -15.80 4.36
C LYS A 432 -3.66 -15.38 5.81
#